data_8963317d8412ea82501776398bc5507a
#
_entry.id   8963317d8412ea82501776398bc5507a
#
_cell.length_a   1.000
_cell.length_b   1.000
_cell.length_c   1.000
_cell.angle_alpha   90.00
_cell.angle_beta   90.00
_cell.angle_gamma   90.00
#
_symmetry.space_group_name_H-M   'P 1'
#
loop_
_entity.id
_entity.type
_entity.pdbx_description
1 polymer ?
#
loop_
_entity_poly.entity_id
_entity_poly.type
_entity_poly.pdbx_seq_one_letter_code
_entity_poly.pdbx_strand_id
1 'polypeptide(L)'
;MSRGLGDVYKRQLLQRPDILLLDEPTNHLDIAAVEWLENYLKSYENAVIIVSHDRMFLDRVIDVTYEIEYGDIKRYPGNYSAFVKQKEEAQIKQEKDYEAQQKEIERLTAWIEKWKNTPTKVAATRSKRMAIEHMVKIEKPRRFDTRTFHALFHPVRESYTDVLTMKKLKIGYDTVLSEVSAVIKKAERIVIIGENGKGKSTLLKTVVGEINPLGGSYQFGNRVDFAYFDQHKAVNQKFDPEQTVLDYFWSLYPNLLRNDVRSALGAFLFSGEDVEKKMGQLSGGEKVRLELCRIFYTKPNFLILDEPTSGLDLG
;
A
#
# COMPACT_ATOMS: atom_id res chain seq x y z
N MET A 1 11.49 22.34 12.85
CA MET A 1 10.07 22.69 12.73
C MET A 1 9.07 21.58 13.08
N SER A 2 9.50 20.36 13.44
CA SER A 2 8.60 19.24 13.78
C SER A 2 8.03 19.24 15.21
N ARG A 3 8.57 20.04 16.12
CA ARG A 3 8.04 20.14 17.50
C ARG A 3 6.63 20.74 17.60
N GLY A 4 6.20 21.52 16.63
CA GLY A 4 4.90 22.21 16.68
C GLY A 4 3.69 21.35 16.33
N LEU A 5 3.80 20.37 15.43
CA LEU A 5 2.66 19.54 15.00
C LEU A 5 2.22 18.55 16.08
N GLY A 6 3.18 17.88 16.74
CA GLY A 6 2.89 16.99 17.86
C GLY A 6 2.24 17.70 19.05
N ASP A 7 2.63 18.93 19.34
CA ASP A 7 2.06 19.71 20.45
C ASP A 7 0.65 20.25 20.13
N VAL A 8 0.37 20.62 18.88
CA VAL A 8 -0.97 21.05 18.44
C VAL A 8 -1.92 19.85 18.50
N TYR A 9 -1.48 18.69 18.01
CA TYR A 9 -2.26 17.46 18.01
C TYR A 9 -2.57 17.01 19.44
N LYS A 10 -1.58 17.00 20.34
CA LYS A 10 -1.78 16.69 21.77
C LYS A 10 -2.76 17.65 22.45
N ARG A 11 -2.71 18.95 22.12
CA ARG A 11 -3.66 19.94 22.69
C ARG A 11 -5.08 19.68 22.23
N GLN A 12 -5.31 19.33 20.96
CA GLN A 12 -6.64 18.99 20.46
C GLN A 12 -7.20 17.73 21.14
N LEU A 13 -6.37 16.70 21.33
CA LEU A 13 -6.76 15.49 22.05
C LEU A 13 -7.10 15.75 23.52
N LEU A 14 -6.39 16.66 24.19
CA LEU A 14 -6.63 17.01 25.59
C LEU A 14 -7.95 17.76 25.84
N GLN A 15 -8.57 18.34 24.80
CA GLN A 15 -9.88 18.99 24.90
C GLN A 15 -11.04 18.01 25.12
N ARG A 16 -10.83 16.69 24.94
CA ARG A 16 -11.80 15.60 25.10
C ARG A 16 -13.15 15.91 24.43
N PRO A 17 -13.20 16.13 23.13
CA PRO A 17 -14.47 16.39 22.43
C PRO A 17 -15.39 15.19 22.51
N ASP A 18 -16.70 15.38 22.36
CA ASP A 18 -17.69 14.30 22.36
C ASP A 18 -17.51 13.33 21.19
N ILE A 19 -16.96 13.82 20.07
CA ILE A 19 -16.62 13.02 18.90
C ILE A 19 -15.21 13.41 18.43
N LEU A 20 -14.33 12.42 18.34
CA LEU A 20 -12.96 12.58 17.87
C LEU A 20 -12.84 11.98 16.47
N LEU A 21 -12.43 12.79 15.49
CA LEU A 21 -12.21 12.36 14.12
C LEU A 21 -10.70 12.37 13.84
N LEU A 22 -10.15 11.22 13.47
CA LEU A 22 -8.72 11.03 13.22
C LEU A 22 -8.52 10.48 11.80
N ASP A 23 -7.74 11.21 11.00
CA ASP A 23 -7.33 10.80 9.66
C ASP A 23 -5.83 10.53 9.65
N GLU A 24 -5.46 9.27 9.38
CA GLU A 24 -4.08 8.75 9.38
C GLU A 24 -3.26 9.21 10.61
N PRO A 25 -3.73 8.96 11.84
CA PRO A 25 -3.13 9.53 13.04
C PRO A 25 -1.74 8.98 13.39
N THR A 26 -1.36 7.84 12.84
CA THR A 26 -0.05 7.21 13.04
C THR A 26 1.03 7.78 12.12
N ASN A 27 0.66 8.50 11.06
CA ASN A 27 1.61 9.06 10.12
C ASN A 27 2.55 10.06 10.81
N HIS A 28 3.84 9.94 10.53
CA HIS A 28 4.90 10.79 11.08
C HIS A 28 5.07 10.71 12.61
N LEU A 29 4.42 9.77 13.29
CA LEU A 29 4.66 9.49 14.70
C LEU A 29 5.80 8.48 14.86
N ASP A 30 6.59 8.64 15.91
CA ASP A 30 7.52 7.60 16.34
C ASP A 30 6.78 6.52 17.17
N ILE A 31 7.45 5.40 17.39
CA ILE A 31 6.86 4.24 18.07
C ILE A 31 6.30 4.61 19.45
N ALA A 32 7.02 5.43 20.21
CA ALA A 32 6.57 5.86 21.54
C ALA A 32 5.31 6.73 21.48
N ALA A 33 5.20 7.59 20.47
CA ALA A 33 4.02 8.43 20.25
C ALA A 33 2.81 7.59 19.79
N VAL A 34 3.03 6.56 18.96
CA VAL A 34 1.97 5.61 18.55
C VAL A 34 1.46 4.83 19.78
N GLU A 35 2.36 4.28 20.59
CA GLU A 35 1.96 3.57 21.83
C GLU A 35 1.19 4.47 22.80
N TRP A 36 1.62 5.72 22.94
CA TRP A 36 0.90 6.70 23.75
C TRP A 36 -0.51 6.94 23.18
N LEU A 37 -0.63 7.12 21.86
CA LEU A 37 -1.91 7.34 21.18
C LEU A 37 -2.84 6.13 21.34
N GLU A 38 -2.34 4.91 21.16
CA GLU A 38 -3.08 3.68 21.38
C GLU A 38 -3.69 3.63 22.80
N ASN A 39 -2.85 3.91 23.82
CA ASN A 39 -3.29 3.90 25.22
C ASN A 39 -4.30 5.01 25.51
N TYR A 40 -4.10 6.19 24.94
CA TYR A 40 -5.04 7.30 25.06
C TYR A 40 -6.41 6.96 24.47
N LEU A 41 -6.44 6.41 23.24
CA LEU A 41 -7.69 6.08 22.55
C LEU A 41 -8.44 4.92 23.22
N LYS A 42 -7.73 3.93 23.79
CA LYS A 42 -8.36 2.87 24.60
C LYS A 42 -9.03 3.37 25.86
N SER A 43 -8.53 4.45 26.42
CA SER A 43 -9.11 5.10 27.62
C SER A 43 -10.12 6.21 27.29
N TYR A 44 -10.40 6.43 26.00
CA TYR A 44 -11.31 7.48 25.56
C TYR A 44 -12.76 7.05 25.72
N GLU A 45 -13.52 7.79 26.53
CA GLU A 45 -14.90 7.41 26.89
C GLU A 45 -15.94 7.79 25.83
N ASN A 46 -15.58 8.73 24.93
CA ASN A 46 -16.48 9.24 23.91
C ASN A 46 -16.26 8.56 22.56
N ALA A 47 -17.04 8.94 21.55
CA ALA A 47 -16.96 8.34 20.23
C ALA A 47 -15.68 8.73 19.48
N VAL A 48 -15.02 7.75 18.85
CA VAL A 48 -13.83 7.95 18.00
C VAL A 48 -14.11 7.37 16.63
N ILE A 49 -13.80 8.13 15.58
CA ILE A 49 -13.81 7.67 14.20
C ILE A 49 -12.39 7.82 13.68
N ILE A 50 -11.83 6.72 13.19
CA ILE A 50 -10.44 6.63 12.73
C ILE A 50 -10.44 6.17 11.28
N VAL A 51 -9.69 6.85 10.43
CA VAL A 51 -9.27 6.38 9.12
C VAL A 51 -7.78 6.10 9.21
N SER A 52 -7.34 4.87 8.92
CA SER A 52 -5.93 4.51 8.94
C SER A 52 -5.64 3.26 8.11
N HIS A 53 -4.43 3.19 7.58
CA HIS A 53 -3.88 2.02 6.91
C HIS A 53 -3.00 1.16 7.83
N ASP A 54 -2.74 1.59 9.05
CA ASP A 54 -1.97 0.83 10.04
C ASP A 54 -2.83 -0.25 10.68
N ARG A 55 -2.73 -1.46 10.14
CA ARG A 55 -3.51 -2.63 10.60
C ARG A 55 -3.24 -2.98 12.06
N MET A 56 -1.99 -2.82 12.52
CA MET A 56 -1.65 -3.15 13.91
C MET A 56 -2.25 -2.14 14.89
N PHE A 57 -2.22 -0.87 14.54
CA PHE A 57 -2.85 0.19 15.30
C PHE A 57 -4.38 0.00 15.36
N LEU A 58 -5.02 -0.24 14.20
CA LEU A 58 -6.45 -0.49 14.14
C LEU A 58 -6.85 -1.71 14.99
N ASP A 59 -6.12 -2.81 14.89
CA ASP A 59 -6.40 -4.03 15.64
C ASP A 59 -6.40 -3.83 17.17
N ARG A 60 -5.60 -2.88 17.64
CA ARG A 60 -5.46 -2.59 19.07
C ARG A 60 -6.47 -1.59 19.62
N VAL A 61 -7.04 -0.75 18.74
CA VAL A 61 -7.81 0.44 19.19
C VAL A 61 -9.28 0.37 18.85
N ILE A 62 -9.69 -0.31 17.75
CA ILE A 62 -11.06 -0.29 17.27
C ILE A 62 -11.88 -1.50 17.70
N ASP A 63 -13.20 -1.27 17.90
CA ASP A 63 -14.19 -2.31 18.20
C ASP A 63 -15.15 -2.57 17.04
N VAL A 64 -15.20 -1.67 16.06
CA VAL A 64 -16.11 -1.74 14.92
C VAL A 64 -15.42 -1.21 13.67
N THR A 65 -15.54 -1.94 12.57
CA THR A 65 -15.04 -1.51 11.26
C THR A 65 -16.20 -1.15 10.34
N TYR A 66 -16.11 -0.01 9.69
CA TYR A 66 -16.98 0.38 8.58
C TYR A 66 -16.18 0.30 7.28
N GLU A 67 -16.65 -0.53 6.37
CA GLU A 67 -16.09 -0.65 5.03
C GLU A 67 -16.92 0.19 4.06
N ILE A 68 -16.23 1.02 3.29
CA ILE A 68 -16.83 1.80 2.20
C ILE A 68 -16.32 1.21 0.90
N GLU A 69 -17.20 0.56 0.16
CA GLU A 69 -16.83 -0.08 -1.10
C GLU A 69 -17.98 0.09 -2.13
N TYR A 70 -17.65 0.52 -3.35
CA TYR A 70 -18.59 0.73 -4.45
C TYR A 70 -19.81 1.62 -4.14
N GLY A 71 -19.65 2.57 -3.22
CA GLY A 71 -20.73 3.48 -2.80
C GLY A 71 -21.62 2.96 -1.68
N ASP A 72 -21.40 1.74 -1.23
CA ASP A 72 -22.07 1.15 -0.08
C ASP A 72 -21.22 1.22 1.18
N ILE A 73 -21.88 1.29 2.33
CA ILE A 73 -21.24 1.26 3.65
C ILE A 73 -21.72 0.02 4.40
N LYS A 74 -20.77 -0.81 4.81
CA LYS A 74 -21.07 -2.02 5.57
C LYS A 74 -20.37 -2.02 6.91
N ARG A 75 -21.13 -2.35 7.97
CA ARG A 75 -20.64 -2.41 9.35
C ARG A 75 -20.23 -3.84 9.71
N TYR A 76 -19.03 -3.99 10.26
CA TYR A 76 -18.50 -5.23 10.81
C TYR A 76 -18.17 -5.06 12.30
N PRO A 77 -18.73 -5.88 13.19
CA PRO A 77 -18.35 -5.87 14.58
C PRO A 77 -16.98 -6.51 14.78
N GLY A 78 -16.20 -5.95 15.70
CA GLY A 78 -14.84 -6.42 16.01
C GLY A 78 -13.75 -5.54 15.45
N ASN A 79 -12.51 -5.89 15.77
CA ASN A 79 -11.30 -5.22 15.30
C ASN A 79 -11.00 -5.52 13.82
N TYR A 80 -9.89 -4.99 13.29
CA TYR A 80 -9.52 -5.15 11.89
C TYR A 80 -9.34 -6.63 11.49
N SER A 81 -8.69 -7.44 12.30
CA SER A 81 -8.52 -8.88 12.04
C SER A 81 -9.86 -9.62 11.99
N ALA A 82 -10.80 -9.28 12.87
CA ALA A 82 -12.15 -9.83 12.85
C ALA A 82 -12.93 -9.42 11.58
N PHE A 83 -12.77 -8.18 11.13
CA PHE A 83 -13.34 -7.69 9.87
C PHE A 83 -12.83 -8.51 8.68
N VAL A 84 -11.50 -8.67 8.54
CA VAL A 84 -10.90 -9.43 7.44
C VAL A 84 -11.48 -10.84 7.37
N LYS A 85 -11.54 -11.53 8.52
CA LYS A 85 -12.09 -12.88 8.60
C LYS A 85 -13.58 -12.94 8.20
N GLN A 86 -14.40 -12.02 8.72
CA GLN A 86 -15.83 -11.95 8.38
C GLN A 86 -16.04 -11.66 6.88
N LYS A 87 -15.20 -10.82 6.30
CA LYS A 87 -15.27 -10.49 4.88
C LYS A 87 -14.90 -11.71 4.02
N GLU A 88 -13.82 -12.43 4.35
CA GLU A 88 -13.42 -13.66 3.67
C GLU A 88 -14.52 -14.74 3.74
N GLU A 89 -15.09 -14.96 4.92
CA GLU A 89 -16.19 -15.92 5.11
C GLU A 89 -17.42 -15.54 4.28
N ALA A 90 -17.77 -14.25 4.25
CA ALA A 90 -18.90 -13.75 3.45
C ALA A 90 -18.66 -13.93 1.95
N GLN A 91 -17.45 -13.69 1.46
CA GLN A 91 -17.09 -13.89 0.05
C GLN A 91 -17.14 -15.37 -0.34
N ILE A 92 -16.56 -16.26 0.47
CA ILE A 92 -16.60 -17.70 0.22
C ILE A 92 -18.06 -18.20 0.18
N LYS A 93 -18.91 -17.70 1.07
CA LYS A 93 -20.33 -18.02 1.07
C LYS A 93 -21.01 -17.52 -0.20
N GLN A 94 -20.81 -16.26 -0.55
CA GLN A 94 -21.41 -15.67 -1.76
C GLN A 94 -20.97 -16.41 -3.04
N GLU A 95 -19.69 -16.83 -3.13
CA GLU A 95 -19.19 -17.59 -4.27
C GLU A 95 -19.87 -18.96 -4.38
N LYS A 96 -20.02 -19.66 -3.27
CA LYS A 96 -20.75 -20.94 -3.21
C LYS A 96 -22.22 -20.77 -3.60
N ASP A 97 -22.88 -19.76 -3.07
CA ASP A 97 -24.29 -19.47 -3.36
C ASP A 97 -24.47 -19.10 -4.84
N TYR A 98 -23.55 -18.30 -5.41
CA TYR A 98 -23.54 -17.96 -6.83
C TYR A 98 -23.35 -19.21 -7.70
N GLU A 99 -22.36 -20.06 -7.41
CA GLU A 99 -22.11 -21.30 -8.16
C GLU A 99 -23.31 -22.25 -8.09
N ALA A 100 -23.92 -22.38 -6.92
CA ALA A 100 -25.12 -23.21 -6.75
C ALA A 100 -26.27 -22.67 -7.58
N GLN A 101 -26.49 -21.35 -7.59
CA GLN A 101 -27.52 -20.71 -8.40
C GLN A 101 -27.24 -20.88 -9.89
N GLN A 102 -25.98 -20.72 -10.35
CA GLN A 102 -25.66 -20.94 -11.78
C GLN A 102 -25.92 -22.37 -12.22
N LYS A 103 -25.54 -23.36 -11.43
CA LYS A 103 -25.83 -24.78 -11.72
C LYS A 103 -27.33 -25.05 -11.80
N GLU A 104 -28.13 -24.43 -10.94
CA GLU A 104 -29.59 -24.57 -10.98
C GLU A 104 -30.18 -23.90 -12.22
N ILE A 105 -29.73 -22.71 -12.60
CA ILE A 105 -30.11 -22.00 -13.81
C ILE A 105 -29.76 -22.86 -15.06
N GLU A 106 -28.57 -23.40 -15.13
CA GLU A 106 -28.13 -24.29 -16.22
C GLU A 106 -28.99 -25.54 -16.30
N ARG A 107 -29.27 -26.18 -15.15
CA ARG A 107 -30.15 -27.35 -15.08
C ARG A 107 -31.55 -27.06 -15.60
N LEU A 108 -32.15 -25.95 -15.16
CA LEU A 108 -33.49 -25.54 -15.60
C LEU A 108 -33.51 -25.16 -17.08
N THR A 109 -32.50 -24.47 -17.56
CA THR A 109 -32.34 -24.08 -18.97
C THR A 109 -32.19 -25.31 -19.87
N ALA A 110 -31.34 -26.28 -19.49
CA ALA A 110 -31.16 -27.52 -20.22
C ALA A 110 -32.46 -28.31 -20.28
N TRP A 111 -33.25 -28.34 -19.17
CA TRP A 111 -34.54 -28.99 -19.14
C TRP A 111 -35.55 -28.30 -20.09
N ILE A 112 -35.59 -26.95 -20.08
CA ILE A 112 -36.43 -26.15 -20.98
C ILE A 112 -36.08 -26.43 -22.43
N GLU A 113 -34.81 -26.41 -22.81
CA GLU A 113 -34.35 -26.69 -24.17
C GLU A 113 -34.73 -28.09 -24.63
N LYS A 114 -34.58 -29.12 -23.78
CA LYS A 114 -34.94 -30.49 -24.09
C LYS A 114 -36.42 -30.68 -24.41
N TRP A 115 -37.28 -29.94 -23.71
CA TRP A 115 -38.73 -30.15 -23.78
C TRP A 115 -39.52 -29.00 -24.44
N LYS A 116 -38.89 -27.99 -25.01
CA LYS A 116 -39.52 -26.79 -25.58
C LYS A 116 -40.52 -27.10 -26.69
N ASN A 117 -40.29 -28.18 -27.44
CA ASN A 117 -41.12 -28.57 -28.59
C ASN A 117 -42.17 -29.66 -28.25
N THR A 118 -42.31 -30.03 -26.98
CA THR A 118 -43.22 -31.11 -26.57
C THR A 118 -44.54 -30.54 -26.06
N PRO A 119 -45.68 -30.74 -26.77
CA PRO A 119 -46.96 -30.12 -26.43
C PRO A 119 -47.44 -30.38 -25.01
N THR A 120 -47.24 -31.59 -24.49
CA THR A 120 -47.61 -31.98 -23.11
C THR A 120 -46.76 -31.31 -22.02
N LYS A 121 -45.65 -30.69 -22.39
CA LYS A 121 -44.70 -30.06 -21.42
C LYS A 121 -44.70 -28.53 -21.47
N VAL A 122 -45.56 -27.90 -22.31
CA VAL A 122 -45.59 -26.44 -22.50
C VAL A 122 -45.82 -25.69 -21.17
N ALA A 123 -46.79 -26.11 -20.36
CA ALA A 123 -47.09 -25.47 -19.07
C ALA A 123 -45.91 -25.59 -18.10
N ALA A 124 -45.25 -26.75 -18.01
CA ALA A 124 -44.10 -26.97 -17.16
C ALA A 124 -42.88 -26.18 -17.64
N THR A 125 -42.66 -26.05 -18.94
CA THR A 125 -41.58 -25.23 -19.53
C THR A 125 -41.78 -23.76 -19.19
N ARG A 126 -43.04 -23.25 -19.33
CA ARG A 126 -43.39 -21.87 -18.97
C ARG A 126 -43.14 -21.60 -17.48
N SER A 127 -43.58 -22.50 -16.59
CA SER A 127 -43.36 -22.39 -15.14
C SER A 127 -41.87 -22.31 -14.77
N LYS A 128 -41.03 -23.16 -15.38
CA LYS A 128 -39.56 -23.13 -15.13
C LYS A 128 -38.91 -21.87 -15.68
N ARG A 129 -39.36 -21.35 -16.81
CA ARG A 129 -38.86 -20.06 -17.33
C ARG A 129 -39.19 -18.92 -16.37
N MET A 130 -40.44 -18.87 -15.89
CA MET A 130 -40.85 -17.87 -14.89
C MET A 130 -40.07 -18.02 -13.59
N ALA A 131 -39.75 -19.25 -13.17
CA ALA A 131 -38.91 -19.46 -11.99
C ALA A 131 -37.50 -18.86 -12.15
N ILE A 132 -36.87 -18.96 -13.33
CA ILE A 132 -35.58 -18.33 -13.62
C ILE A 132 -35.71 -16.78 -13.66
N GLU A 133 -36.78 -16.27 -14.29
CA GLU A 133 -37.05 -14.83 -14.42
C GLU A 133 -37.29 -14.15 -13.05
N HIS A 134 -37.99 -14.83 -12.13
CA HIS A 134 -38.27 -14.32 -10.78
C HIS A 134 -37.19 -14.65 -9.76
N MET A 135 -36.15 -15.41 -10.13
CA MET A 135 -35.06 -15.72 -9.25
C MET A 135 -34.24 -14.46 -8.98
N VAL A 136 -34.08 -14.12 -7.70
CA VAL A 136 -33.16 -13.04 -7.28
C VAL A 136 -31.73 -13.45 -7.66
N LYS A 137 -31.17 -12.77 -8.64
CA LYS A 137 -29.81 -13.08 -9.13
C LYS A 137 -28.79 -12.70 -8.10
N ILE A 138 -28.00 -13.68 -7.68
CA ILE A 138 -26.82 -13.45 -6.84
C ILE A 138 -25.73 -12.91 -7.76
N GLU A 139 -25.21 -11.73 -7.44
CA GLU A 139 -24.06 -11.19 -8.17
C GLU A 139 -22.82 -12.03 -7.89
N LYS A 140 -22.05 -12.28 -8.94
CA LYS A 140 -20.74 -12.92 -8.75
C LYS A 140 -19.93 -12.05 -7.78
N PRO A 141 -19.35 -12.64 -6.70
CA PRO A 141 -18.53 -11.86 -5.81
C PRO A 141 -17.43 -11.19 -6.63
N ARG A 142 -17.36 -9.89 -6.50
CA ARG A 142 -16.25 -9.13 -7.08
C ARG A 142 -15.02 -9.61 -6.32
N ARG A 143 -14.08 -10.18 -7.04
CA ARG A 143 -12.81 -10.54 -6.40
C ARG A 143 -12.25 -9.26 -5.80
N PHE A 144 -11.85 -9.32 -4.54
CA PHE A 144 -10.94 -8.31 -3.99
C PHE A 144 -9.87 -8.08 -5.04
N ASP A 145 -9.58 -6.84 -5.30
CA ASP A 145 -8.40 -6.51 -6.09
C ASP A 145 -7.17 -6.83 -5.22
N THR A 146 -6.97 -8.13 -5.00
CA THR A 146 -5.79 -8.68 -4.34
C THR A 146 -4.60 -8.65 -5.30
N ARG A 147 -4.61 -7.69 -6.25
CA ARG A 147 -3.41 -7.45 -7.04
C ARG A 147 -2.34 -6.97 -6.07
N THR A 148 -1.74 -7.94 -5.39
CA THR A 148 -0.54 -7.72 -4.61
C THR A 148 0.59 -7.43 -5.59
N PHE A 149 1.32 -6.44 -5.27
CA PHE A 149 2.57 -6.09 -5.89
C PHE A 149 3.54 -7.29 -5.83
N HIS A 150 3.75 -7.93 -6.97
CA HIS A 150 4.69 -9.05 -7.11
C HIS A 150 5.90 -8.61 -7.94
N ALA A 151 6.80 -7.84 -7.37
CA ALA A 151 8.09 -7.59 -7.98
C ALA A 151 9.10 -8.64 -7.51
N LEU A 152 9.39 -9.62 -8.36
CA LEU A 152 10.57 -10.47 -8.19
C LEU A 152 11.79 -9.63 -8.54
N PHE A 153 12.63 -9.41 -7.55
CA PHE A 153 13.79 -8.57 -7.66
C PHE A 153 15.07 -9.41 -7.71
N HIS A 154 15.71 -9.40 -8.87
CA HIS A 154 17.04 -9.99 -9.04
C HIS A 154 18.01 -8.87 -9.44
N PRO A 155 19.04 -8.57 -8.64
CA PRO A 155 20.01 -7.55 -8.98
C PRO A 155 20.77 -7.92 -10.26
N VAL A 156 21.20 -6.90 -11.02
CA VAL A 156 22.00 -7.11 -12.23
C VAL A 156 23.32 -7.81 -11.92
N ARG A 157 23.90 -7.49 -10.77
CA ARG A 157 25.14 -8.09 -10.28
C ARG A 157 25.10 -8.21 -8.78
N GLU A 158 25.89 -9.12 -8.24
CA GLU A 158 26.03 -9.29 -6.81
C GLU A 158 27.12 -8.38 -6.25
N SER A 159 26.86 -7.79 -5.06
CA SER A 159 27.87 -7.06 -4.30
C SER A 159 28.84 -8.02 -3.60
N TYR A 160 29.98 -7.49 -3.15
CA TYR A 160 30.85 -8.21 -2.20
C TYR A 160 30.20 -8.26 -0.81
N THR A 161 30.88 -8.94 0.13
CA THR A 161 30.35 -9.20 1.48
C THR A 161 30.03 -7.94 2.26
N ASP A 162 30.93 -6.95 2.23
CA ASP A 162 30.73 -5.67 2.90
C ASP A 162 30.12 -4.68 1.90
N VAL A 163 28.88 -4.26 2.18
CA VAL A 163 28.10 -3.39 1.28
C VAL A 163 28.29 -1.91 1.65
N LEU A 164 28.28 -1.59 2.93
CA LEU A 164 28.49 -0.23 3.41
C LEU A 164 29.25 -0.26 4.74
N THR A 165 30.35 0.45 4.80
CA THR A 165 31.14 0.65 6.03
C THR A 165 31.06 2.11 6.46
N MET A 166 30.69 2.34 7.70
CA MET A 166 30.65 3.67 8.34
C MET A 166 31.61 3.67 9.54
N LYS A 167 32.50 4.67 9.59
CA LYS A 167 33.49 4.79 10.68
C LYS A 167 33.33 6.16 11.32
N LYS A 168 32.87 6.18 12.58
CA LYS A 168 32.62 7.40 13.35
C LYS A 168 31.95 8.49 12.54
N LEU A 169 30.97 8.07 11.69
CA LEU A 169 30.28 8.96 10.78
C LEU A 169 29.40 9.92 11.59
N LYS A 170 29.74 11.20 11.55
CA LYS A 170 29.00 12.27 12.22
C LYS A 170 28.00 12.88 11.25
N ILE A 171 26.74 12.74 11.57
CA ILE A 171 25.61 13.21 10.75
C ILE A 171 24.96 14.44 11.39
N GLY A 172 24.48 15.34 10.56
CA GLY A 172 23.81 16.58 10.97
C GLY A 172 23.82 17.61 9.87
N TYR A 173 23.30 18.78 10.18
CA TYR A 173 23.37 19.97 9.31
C TYR A 173 24.45 20.92 9.83
N ASP A 174 24.09 21.79 10.78
CA ASP A 174 25.03 22.72 11.42
C ASP A 174 25.64 22.13 12.69
N THR A 175 24.96 21.18 13.31
CA THR A 175 25.37 20.50 14.54
C THR A 175 25.29 18.98 14.37
N VAL A 176 26.19 18.27 15.06
CA VAL A 176 26.18 16.81 15.08
C VAL A 176 24.94 16.30 15.79
N LEU A 177 24.07 15.58 15.06
CA LEU A 177 22.88 14.92 15.61
C LEU A 177 23.22 13.55 16.19
N SER A 178 24.07 12.80 15.49
CA SER A 178 24.48 11.45 15.92
C SER A 178 25.83 11.09 15.33
N GLU A 179 26.52 10.14 15.96
CA GLU A 179 27.72 9.49 15.45
C GLU A 179 27.46 7.99 15.28
N VAL A 180 27.74 7.44 14.09
CA VAL A 180 27.44 6.06 13.73
C VAL A 180 28.69 5.34 13.26
N SER A 181 28.92 4.13 13.79
CA SER A 181 29.92 3.19 13.29
C SER A 181 29.25 1.85 13.08
N ALA A 182 29.22 1.38 11.83
CA ALA A 182 28.58 0.11 11.47
C ALA A 182 29.16 -0.43 10.15
N VAL A 183 29.06 -1.73 9.98
CA VAL A 183 29.32 -2.41 8.71
C VAL A 183 28.06 -3.17 8.31
N ILE A 184 27.52 -2.85 7.16
CA ILE A 184 26.36 -3.52 6.57
C ILE A 184 26.85 -4.56 5.59
N LYS A 185 26.40 -5.78 5.75
CA LYS A 185 26.81 -6.92 4.92
C LYS A 185 25.74 -7.27 3.88
N LYS A 186 26.16 -7.99 2.87
CA LYS A 186 25.29 -8.54 1.83
C LYS A 186 24.16 -9.39 2.45
N ALA A 187 22.95 -9.23 1.95
CA ALA A 187 21.73 -9.90 2.38
C ALA A 187 21.24 -9.55 3.79
N GLU A 188 21.86 -8.62 4.51
CA GLU A 188 21.31 -8.09 5.76
C GLU A 188 20.10 -7.21 5.50
N ARG A 189 19.09 -7.33 6.37
CA ARG A 189 17.92 -6.45 6.42
C ARG A 189 17.98 -5.66 7.71
N ILE A 190 18.19 -4.36 7.59
CA ILE A 190 18.42 -3.46 8.71
C ILE A 190 17.27 -2.48 8.81
N VAL A 191 16.75 -2.29 10.00
CA VAL A 191 15.82 -1.22 10.32
C VAL A 191 16.50 -0.20 11.23
N ILE A 192 16.29 1.09 10.93
CA ILE A 192 16.78 2.20 11.75
C ILE A 192 15.59 2.75 12.53
N ILE A 193 15.62 2.59 13.83
CA ILE A 193 14.58 3.06 14.75
C ILE A 193 15.09 4.19 15.64
N GLY A 194 14.20 5.02 16.11
CA GLY A 194 14.51 6.14 17.03
C GLY A 194 13.46 7.23 16.97
N GLU A 195 13.50 8.13 17.94
CA GLU A 195 12.61 9.27 18.02
C GLU A 195 12.69 10.17 16.78
N ASN A 196 11.64 10.95 16.55
CA ASN A 196 11.64 11.94 15.49
C ASN A 196 12.68 13.04 15.75
N GLY A 197 13.36 13.47 14.67
CA GLY A 197 14.41 14.49 14.75
C GLY A 197 15.78 13.97 15.19
N LYS A 198 15.96 12.68 15.50
CA LYS A 198 17.27 12.12 15.91
C LYS A 198 18.21 11.80 14.75
N GLY A 199 17.83 12.14 13.52
CA GLY A 199 18.71 12.05 12.36
C GLY A 199 18.59 10.78 11.53
N LYS A 200 17.49 9.99 11.63
CA LYS A 200 17.29 8.78 10.80
C LYS A 200 17.40 9.08 9.30
N SER A 201 16.54 9.95 8.79
CA SER A 201 16.58 10.37 7.37
C SER A 201 17.86 11.15 7.03
N THR A 202 18.44 11.88 7.99
CA THR A 202 19.74 12.57 7.81
C THR A 202 20.86 11.56 7.57
N LEU A 203 20.88 10.43 8.30
CA LEU A 203 21.84 9.36 8.07
C LEU A 203 21.72 8.81 6.64
N LEU A 204 20.48 8.49 6.21
CA LEU A 204 20.26 7.97 4.86
C LEU A 204 20.70 8.98 3.80
N LYS A 205 20.33 10.26 3.95
CA LYS A 205 20.74 11.35 3.06
C LYS A 205 22.25 11.59 3.02
N THR A 206 22.92 11.42 4.16
CA THR A 206 24.38 11.50 4.22
C THR A 206 25.04 10.36 3.47
N VAL A 207 24.55 9.13 3.67
CA VAL A 207 25.11 7.94 2.99
C VAL A 207 24.90 7.99 1.49
N VAL A 208 23.76 8.49 1.00
CA VAL A 208 23.52 8.64 -0.46
C VAL A 208 24.20 9.88 -1.06
N GLY A 209 24.88 10.68 -0.24
CA GLY A 209 25.68 11.82 -0.71
C GLY A 209 24.89 13.11 -0.90
N GLU A 210 23.65 13.20 -0.41
CA GLU A 210 22.85 14.43 -0.48
C GLU A 210 23.25 15.46 0.58
N ILE A 211 23.78 14.99 1.70
CA ILE A 211 24.28 15.81 2.81
C ILE A 211 25.72 15.40 3.08
N ASN A 212 26.60 16.38 3.21
CA ASN A 212 27.97 16.10 3.57
C ASN A 212 28.07 15.68 5.04
N PRO A 213 28.90 14.66 5.38
CA PRO A 213 29.15 14.30 6.75
C PRO A 213 29.89 15.42 7.48
N LEU A 214 29.54 15.63 8.76
CA LEU A 214 30.25 16.58 9.63
C LEU A 214 31.57 16.03 10.18
N GLY A 215 31.83 14.72 9.97
CA GLY A 215 33.06 14.06 10.37
C GLY A 215 32.98 12.56 10.19
N GLY A 216 34.08 11.87 10.38
CA GLY A 216 34.19 10.45 10.10
C GLY A 216 34.19 10.15 8.60
N SER A 217 33.89 8.92 8.24
CA SER A 217 33.84 8.49 6.84
C SER A 217 32.85 7.36 6.61
N TYR A 218 32.35 7.25 5.39
CA TYR A 218 31.62 6.08 4.91
C TYR A 218 32.13 5.66 3.54
N GLN A 219 31.99 4.39 3.24
CA GLN A 219 32.42 3.82 1.98
C GLN A 219 31.51 2.67 1.56
N PHE A 220 31.03 2.72 0.32
CA PHE A 220 30.37 1.58 -0.30
C PHE A 220 31.40 0.51 -0.69
N GLY A 221 31.01 -0.73 -0.54
CA GLY A 221 31.79 -1.88 -0.97
C GLY A 221 31.89 -1.97 -2.49
N ASN A 222 32.75 -2.87 -2.95
CA ASN A 222 32.91 -3.10 -4.40
C ASN A 222 31.63 -3.69 -5.00
N ARG A 223 31.30 -3.24 -6.23
CA ARG A 223 30.13 -3.68 -7.01
C ARG A 223 28.80 -3.40 -6.29
N VAL A 224 28.73 -2.39 -5.45
CA VAL A 224 27.47 -1.95 -4.84
C VAL A 224 26.80 -0.99 -5.80
N ASP A 225 25.60 -1.39 -6.25
CA ASP A 225 24.66 -0.55 -6.97
C ASP A 225 23.50 -0.27 -6.03
N PHE A 226 23.43 0.92 -5.47
CA PHE A 226 22.37 1.27 -4.54
C PHE A 226 21.25 2.06 -5.21
N ALA A 227 20.05 1.95 -4.67
CA ALA A 227 18.96 2.86 -4.98
C ALA A 227 18.38 3.40 -3.67
N TYR A 228 17.97 4.66 -3.72
CA TYR A 228 17.39 5.37 -2.58
C TYR A 228 15.96 5.77 -2.89
N PHE A 229 15.06 5.38 -1.98
CA PHE A 229 13.67 5.79 -1.98
C PHE A 229 13.43 6.78 -0.83
N ASP A 230 12.89 7.94 -1.16
CA ASP A 230 12.42 8.97 -0.23
C ASP A 230 10.97 9.31 -0.59
N GLN A 231 10.05 8.99 0.29
CA GLN A 231 8.62 9.22 0.06
C GLN A 231 8.30 10.69 -0.21
N HIS A 232 8.89 11.61 0.55
CA HIS A 232 8.65 13.04 0.33
C HIS A 232 9.09 13.50 -1.06
N LYS A 233 10.19 12.95 -1.56
CA LYS A 233 10.65 13.23 -2.93
C LYS A 233 9.71 12.62 -3.96
N ALA A 234 9.27 11.38 -3.77
CA ALA A 234 8.37 10.70 -4.68
C ALA A 234 7.06 11.49 -4.89
N VAL A 235 6.47 11.98 -3.80
CA VAL A 235 5.21 12.75 -3.85
C VAL A 235 5.41 14.16 -4.45
N ASN A 236 6.51 14.83 -4.08
CA ASN A 236 6.76 16.23 -4.44
C ASN A 236 7.59 16.40 -5.72
N GLN A 237 7.97 15.32 -6.39
CA GLN A 237 8.71 15.38 -7.64
C GLN A 237 7.90 16.15 -8.70
N LYS A 238 8.56 17.10 -9.35
CA LYS A 238 7.97 17.86 -10.44
C LYS A 238 8.04 17.03 -11.71
N PHE A 239 6.89 16.71 -12.25
CA PHE A 239 6.73 16.06 -13.54
C PHE A 239 6.12 17.04 -14.53
N ASP A 240 6.26 16.77 -15.82
CA ASP A 240 5.42 17.40 -16.82
C ASP A 240 3.97 16.88 -16.61
N PRO A 241 3.01 17.74 -16.22
CA PRO A 241 1.66 17.29 -15.88
C PRO A 241 0.91 16.69 -17.07
N GLU A 242 1.29 17.03 -18.31
CA GLU A 242 0.63 16.56 -19.53
C GLU A 242 1.20 15.24 -20.06
N GLN A 243 2.38 14.85 -19.62
CA GLN A 243 3.02 13.59 -20.00
C GLN A 243 2.26 12.40 -19.41
N THR A 244 2.10 11.31 -20.17
CA THR A 244 1.51 10.07 -19.63
C THR A 244 2.51 9.30 -18.78
N VAL A 245 2.02 8.43 -17.89
CA VAL A 245 2.87 7.51 -17.09
C VAL A 245 3.74 6.67 -18.00
N LEU A 246 3.17 6.17 -19.10
CA LEU A 246 3.88 5.37 -20.09
C LEU A 246 5.03 6.16 -20.73
N ASP A 247 4.74 7.35 -21.23
CA ASP A 247 5.75 8.19 -21.91
C ASP A 247 6.83 8.66 -20.94
N TYR A 248 6.45 8.99 -19.69
CA TYR A 248 7.43 9.31 -18.65
C TYR A 248 8.39 8.15 -18.41
N PHE A 249 7.87 6.95 -18.16
CA PHE A 249 8.73 5.79 -17.89
C PHE A 249 9.57 5.41 -19.11
N TRP A 250 8.98 5.50 -20.30
CA TRP A 250 9.71 5.24 -21.55
C TRP A 250 10.82 6.27 -21.81
N SER A 251 10.64 7.53 -21.46
CA SER A 251 11.67 8.56 -21.57
C SER A 251 12.91 8.27 -20.71
N LEU A 252 12.73 7.57 -19.59
CA LEU A 252 13.85 7.14 -18.73
C LEU A 252 14.62 5.94 -19.33
N TYR A 253 13.94 5.12 -20.14
CA TYR A 253 14.47 3.88 -20.70
C TYR A 253 14.16 3.77 -22.21
N PRO A 254 14.75 4.64 -23.05
CA PRO A 254 14.36 4.76 -24.47
C PRO A 254 14.67 3.52 -25.31
N ASN A 255 15.52 2.63 -24.83
CA ASN A 255 15.89 1.38 -25.52
C ASN A 255 14.88 0.24 -25.28
N LEU A 256 13.86 0.45 -24.45
CA LEU A 256 12.84 -0.55 -24.18
C LEU A 256 11.76 -0.57 -25.27
N LEU A 257 11.22 -1.75 -25.52
CA LEU A 257 10.00 -1.87 -26.30
C LEU A 257 8.82 -1.39 -25.46
N ARG A 258 7.80 -0.80 -26.11
CA ARG A 258 6.60 -0.28 -25.43
C ARG A 258 5.88 -1.34 -24.58
N ASN A 259 5.90 -2.60 -25.03
CA ASN A 259 5.32 -3.72 -24.29
C ASN A 259 6.10 -4.06 -23.01
N ASP A 260 7.43 -3.92 -23.02
CA ASP A 260 8.25 -4.15 -21.83
C ASP A 260 8.01 -3.07 -20.77
N VAL A 261 7.86 -1.82 -21.23
CA VAL A 261 7.46 -0.70 -20.36
C VAL A 261 6.09 -0.95 -19.72
N ARG A 262 5.08 -1.38 -20.51
CA ARG A 262 3.77 -1.74 -19.99
C ARG A 262 3.83 -2.89 -18.99
N SER A 263 4.65 -3.90 -19.24
CA SER A 263 4.85 -5.04 -18.34
C SER A 263 5.50 -4.61 -17.03
N ALA A 264 6.52 -3.75 -17.08
CA ALA A 264 7.16 -3.19 -15.90
C ALA A 264 6.18 -2.37 -15.05
N LEU A 265 5.42 -1.47 -15.66
CA LEU A 265 4.39 -0.67 -15.00
C LEU A 265 3.25 -1.54 -14.44
N GLY A 266 2.86 -2.59 -15.17
CA GLY A 266 1.84 -3.55 -14.76
C GLY A 266 2.20 -4.31 -13.47
N ALA A 267 3.49 -4.63 -13.29
CA ALA A 267 3.98 -5.23 -12.04
C ALA A 267 3.78 -4.32 -10.81
N PHE A 268 3.62 -3.00 -11.04
CA PHE A 268 3.37 -1.97 -10.02
C PHE A 268 1.94 -1.44 -10.06
N LEU A 269 1.00 -2.26 -10.54
CA LEU A 269 -0.43 -2.01 -10.58
C LEU A 269 -0.86 -0.85 -11.52
N PHE A 270 -0.01 -0.45 -12.46
CA PHE A 270 -0.43 0.41 -13.57
C PHE A 270 -0.84 -0.46 -14.75
N SER A 271 -2.13 -0.73 -14.89
CA SER A 271 -2.65 -1.63 -15.93
C SER A 271 -3.79 -0.98 -16.73
N GLY A 272 -3.99 -1.46 -17.96
CA GLY A 272 -5.06 -0.97 -18.81
C GLY A 272 -4.95 0.53 -19.11
N GLU A 273 -5.92 1.31 -18.67
CA GLU A 273 -5.98 2.78 -18.87
C GLU A 273 -5.06 3.55 -17.91
N ASP A 274 -4.61 2.94 -16.81
CA ASP A 274 -3.78 3.63 -15.82
C ASP A 274 -2.42 4.09 -16.39
N VAL A 275 -1.87 3.35 -17.36
CA VAL A 275 -0.61 3.72 -18.00
C VAL A 275 -0.74 4.96 -18.91
N GLU A 276 -1.94 5.27 -19.36
CA GLU A 276 -2.25 6.44 -20.19
C GLU A 276 -2.69 7.65 -19.34
N LYS A 277 -2.82 7.51 -18.01
CA LYS A 277 -3.08 8.63 -17.12
C LYS A 277 -1.97 9.68 -17.23
N LYS A 278 -2.36 10.95 -17.17
CA LYS A 278 -1.40 12.06 -17.12
C LYS A 278 -0.74 12.14 -15.74
N MET A 279 0.53 12.47 -15.70
CA MET A 279 1.31 12.60 -14.47
C MET A 279 0.69 13.58 -13.47
N GLY A 280 0.03 14.64 -13.97
CA GLY A 280 -0.68 15.61 -13.15
C GLY A 280 -1.93 15.06 -12.44
N GLN A 281 -2.47 13.94 -12.89
CA GLN A 281 -3.68 13.30 -12.35
C GLN A 281 -3.38 12.21 -11.31
N LEU A 282 -2.09 11.87 -11.14
CA LEU A 282 -1.69 10.82 -10.20
C LEU A 282 -1.90 11.24 -8.76
N SER A 283 -2.51 10.35 -7.99
CA SER A 283 -2.57 10.44 -6.53
C SER A 283 -1.18 10.32 -5.90
N GLY A 284 -1.04 10.68 -4.63
CA GLY A 284 0.21 10.50 -3.89
C GLY A 284 0.69 9.05 -3.88
N GLY A 285 -0.21 8.09 -3.65
CA GLY A 285 0.11 6.67 -3.67
C GLY A 285 0.52 6.15 -5.06
N GLU A 286 -0.12 6.65 -6.14
CA GLU A 286 0.29 6.31 -7.50
C GLU A 286 1.70 6.84 -7.84
N LYS A 287 2.03 8.06 -7.40
CA LYS A 287 3.39 8.61 -7.55
C LYS A 287 4.44 7.78 -6.81
N VAL A 288 4.12 7.34 -5.58
CA VAL A 288 4.97 6.45 -4.79
C VAL A 288 5.18 5.11 -5.51
N ARG A 289 4.12 4.49 -6.03
CA ARG A 289 4.21 3.24 -6.80
C ARG A 289 5.06 3.40 -8.07
N LEU A 290 4.92 4.52 -8.78
CA LEU A 290 5.70 4.82 -9.97
C LEU A 290 7.19 4.96 -9.65
N GLU A 291 7.52 5.65 -8.55
CA GLU A 291 8.90 5.81 -8.10
C GLU A 291 9.50 4.47 -7.67
N LEU A 292 8.74 3.64 -6.97
CA LEU A 292 9.16 2.28 -6.66
C LEU A 292 9.39 1.47 -7.93
N CYS A 293 8.49 1.55 -8.94
CA CYS A 293 8.69 0.91 -10.23
C CYS A 293 10.02 1.33 -10.86
N ARG A 294 10.33 2.62 -10.87
CA ARG A 294 11.59 3.16 -11.40
C ARG A 294 12.79 2.59 -10.67
N ILE A 295 12.76 2.59 -9.33
CA ILE A 295 13.85 2.06 -8.49
C ILE A 295 14.05 0.56 -8.73
N PHE A 296 13.01 -0.21 -8.69
CA PHE A 296 13.09 -1.67 -8.87
C PHE A 296 13.51 -2.05 -10.31
N TYR A 297 13.15 -1.24 -11.28
CA TYR A 297 13.55 -1.48 -12.66
C TYR A 297 15.07 -1.37 -12.86
N THR A 298 15.77 -0.54 -12.08
CA THR A 298 17.24 -0.43 -12.11
C THR A 298 17.95 -1.65 -11.54
N LYS A 299 17.22 -2.55 -10.87
CA LYS A 299 17.73 -3.80 -10.26
C LYS A 299 18.98 -3.58 -9.39
N PRO A 300 18.94 -2.67 -8.41
CA PRO A 300 20.07 -2.42 -7.51
C PRO A 300 20.32 -3.65 -6.62
N ASN A 301 21.52 -3.79 -6.09
CA ASN A 301 21.85 -4.84 -5.10
C ASN A 301 21.83 -4.34 -3.66
N PHE A 302 21.60 -3.04 -3.46
CA PHE A 302 21.41 -2.43 -2.14
C PHE A 302 20.28 -1.40 -2.19
N LEU A 303 19.24 -1.61 -1.37
CA LEU A 303 18.10 -0.71 -1.26
C LEU A 303 18.19 0.10 0.04
N ILE A 304 18.03 1.41 -0.08
CA ILE A 304 17.93 2.35 1.03
C ILE A 304 16.53 2.94 0.95
N LEU A 305 15.71 2.70 1.99
CA LEU A 305 14.30 3.08 2.00
C LEU A 305 14.01 4.00 3.19
N ASP A 306 13.48 5.19 2.93
CA ASP A 306 13.03 6.16 3.94
C ASP A 306 11.50 6.23 3.92
N GLU A 307 10.87 5.71 4.97
CA GLU A 307 9.41 5.63 5.17
C GLU A 307 8.66 4.98 3.97
N PRO A 308 9.03 3.77 3.51
CA PRO A 308 8.54 3.22 2.25
C PRO A 308 7.06 2.83 2.27
N THR A 309 6.45 2.65 3.42
CA THR A 309 5.06 2.20 3.57
C THR A 309 4.07 3.33 3.79
N SER A 310 4.54 4.52 4.13
CA SER A 310 3.70 5.69 4.36
C SER A 310 3.05 6.13 3.03
N GLY A 311 1.71 6.19 2.99
CA GLY A 311 0.95 6.56 1.79
C GLY A 311 0.82 5.47 0.72
N LEU A 312 1.17 4.23 1.01
CA LEU A 312 0.80 3.08 0.20
C LEU A 312 -0.46 2.45 0.79
N ASP A 313 -1.53 2.40 -0.01
CA ASP A 313 -2.65 1.50 0.23
C ASP A 313 -2.14 0.07 0.08
N LEU A 314 -1.86 -0.54 1.21
CA LEU A 314 -1.57 -1.98 1.26
C LEU A 314 -2.93 -2.69 1.30
N GLY A 315 -3.54 -2.89 0.12
CA GLY A 315 -4.76 -3.66 -0.06
C GLY A 315 -4.68 -5.06 0.55
#